data_52ddf5670121caac712ee3e2874d5313
#
_entry.id   52ddf5670121caac712ee3e2874d5313
#
_cell.length_a   1.000
_cell.length_b   1.000
_cell.length_c   1.000
_cell.angle_alpha   90.00
_cell.angle_beta   90.00
_cell.angle_gamma   90.00
#
_symmetry.space_group_name_H-M   'P 1'
#
loop_
_entity.id
_entity.type
_entity.pdbx_description
1 polymer ?
#
loop_
_entity_poly.entity_id
_entity_poly.type
_entity_poly.pdbx_seq_one_letter_code
_entity_poly.pdbx_strand_id
1 'polypeptide(L)'
;DQKKRWLEPLARGDIRSCFSMTEPQNPGSNPTIMSCKAVKDGDHYVIDGHKWFTTAADGAAFAIVMAVTNPDAPSHARASMIIVPADTPGFDRVRNIKIMGDPGEGYGSHSEIWYRNVRVPVDNRLGPEGAGFLIAQERLGPGRIHHCMRWIGICERVFDTMCRHITRRKIDDEKTLATRQIAQAWVAEARAEIDASRLMVLNAAWTIERKGFAAARDQVSLIKFYVADVMLRLVDRAIQLHGALGI
;
A
#
# COMPACT_ATOMS: atom_id res chain seq x y z
N ASP A 1 8.10 -23.13 13.68
CA ASP A 1 6.69 -22.73 13.83
C ASP A 1 6.55 -21.20 13.62
N GLN A 2 6.41 -20.81 12.34
CA GLN A 2 6.34 -19.42 11.89
C GLN A 2 5.15 -18.66 12.52
N LYS A 3 4.00 -19.33 12.68
CA LYS A 3 2.80 -18.68 13.24
C LYS A 3 3.03 -18.22 14.67
N LYS A 4 3.55 -19.12 15.52
CA LYS A 4 3.81 -18.81 16.92
C LYS A 4 4.91 -17.75 17.08
N ARG A 5 5.95 -17.84 16.26
CA ARG A 5 7.11 -16.93 16.37
C ARG A 5 6.82 -15.53 15.82
N TRP A 6 6.07 -15.44 14.72
CA TRP A 6 5.92 -14.19 13.99
C TRP A 6 4.48 -13.66 13.94
N LEU A 7 3.50 -14.54 13.61
CA LEU A 7 2.14 -14.10 13.38
C LEU A 7 1.41 -13.73 14.67
N GLU A 8 1.54 -14.54 15.72
CA GLU A 8 0.86 -14.27 17.00
C GLU A 8 1.30 -12.96 17.64
N PRO A 9 2.63 -12.68 17.82
CA PRO A 9 3.06 -11.40 18.37
C PRO A 9 2.73 -10.22 17.42
N LEU A 10 2.76 -10.41 16.11
CA LEU A 10 2.35 -9.40 15.14
C LEU A 10 0.86 -9.06 15.29
N ALA A 11 0.00 -10.09 15.43
CA ALA A 11 -1.45 -9.92 15.60
C ALA A 11 -1.82 -9.23 16.93
N ARG A 12 -1.03 -9.44 17.99
CA ARG A 12 -1.18 -8.72 19.27
C ARG A 12 -0.63 -7.30 19.24
N GLY A 13 0.16 -6.94 18.23
CA GLY A 13 0.83 -5.65 18.14
C GLY A 13 2.12 -5.54 18.97
N ASP A 14 2.65 -6.66 19.46
CA ASP A 14 3.89 -6.69 20.24
C ASP A 14 5.12 -6.38 19.36
N ILE A 15 5.04 -6.76 18.09
CA ILE A 15 6.08 -6.53 17.07
C ILE A 15 5.47 -5.96 15.79
N ARG A 16 6.35 -5.40 14.94
CA ARG A 16 6.02 -4.93 13.59
C ARG A 16 6.80 -5.70 12.55
N SER A 17 6.29 -5.72 11.33
CA SER A 17 6.98 -6.26 10.16
C SER A 17 6.97 -5.26 9.01
N CYS A 18 7.83 -5.49 8.04
CA CYS A 18 7.83 -4.77 6.78
C CYS A 18 7.86 -5.74 5.59
N PHE A 19 7.47 -5.24 4.42
CA PHE A 19 7.52 -6.00 3.16
C PHE A 19 8.55 -5.39 2.22
N SER A 20 9.59 -6.15 1.91
CA SER A 20 10.76 -5.71 1.16
C SER A 20 10.73 -6.32 -0.25
N MET A 21 10.18 -5.58 -1.23
CA MET A 21 9.97 -6.07 -2.59
C MET A 21 10.68 -5.22 -3.63
N THR A 22 10.40 -3.91 -3.69
CA THR A 22 10.91 -3.02 -4.74
C THR A 22 12.41 -2.79 -4.65
N GLU A 23 13.03 -2.55 -5.79
CA GLU A 23 14.48 -2.36 -5.96
C GLU A 23 14.77 -1.08 -6.73
N PRO A 24 15.81 -0.32 -6.38
CA PRO A 24 16.13 0.92 -7.07
C PRO A 24 16.55 0.72 -8.54
N GLN A 25 17.11 -0.44 -8.86
CA GLN A 25 17.63 -0.75 -10.19
C GLN A 25 16.56 -1.26 -11.15
N ASN A 26 15.41 -1.69 -10.62
CA ASN A 26 14.34 -2.35 -11.39
C ASN A 26 13.03 -1.54 -11.37
N PRO A 27 12.21 -1.65 -12.42
CA PRO A 27 10.92 -0.97 -12.44
C PRO A 27 9.98 -1.56 -11.36
N GLY A 28 9.69 -0.78 -10.32
CA GLY A 28 8.84 -1.21 -9.18
C GLY A 28 7.40 -1.60 -9.57
N SER A 29 6.95 -1.20 -10.76
CA SER A 29 5.64 -1.58 -11.31
C SER A 29 5.61 -3.01 -11.88
N ASN A 30 6.77 -3.63 -12.10
CA ASN A 30 6.87 -5.00 -12.61
C ASN A 30 7.62 -5.90 -11.61
N PRO A 31 6.91 -6.57 -10.70
CA PRO A 31 7.53 -7.39 -9.65
C PRO A 31 8.13 -8.71 -10.16
N THR A 32 8.05 -8.98 -11.46
CA THR A 32 8.71 -10.15 -12.08
C THR A 32 10.18 -9.87 -12.48
N ILE A 33 10.55 -8.59 -12.50
CA ILE A 33 11.93 -8.15 -12.74
C ILE A 33 12.55 -7.81 -11.38
N MET A 34 13.45 -8.67 -10.92
CA MET A 34 14.06 -8.56 -9.59
C MET A 34 15.51 -9.03 -9.62
N SER A 35 16.39 -8.31 -8.93
CA SER A 35 17.81 -8.59 -8.84
C SER A 35 18.25 -9.19 -7.50
N CYS A 36 17.48 -8.95 -6.43
CA CYS A 36 17.73 -9.55 -5.12
C CYS A 36 17.60 -11.07 -5.22
N LYS A 37 18.62 -11.79 -4.80
CA LYS A 37 18.75 -13.26 -4.92
C LYS A 37 18.70 -13.90 -3.54
N ALA A 38 18.19 -15.11 -3.48
CA ALA A 38 18.27 -15.98 -2.32
C ALA A 38 18.77 -17.34 -2.79
N VAL A 39 20.04 -17.60 -2.61
CA VAL A 39 20.70 -18.85 -3.02
C VAL A 39 20.63 -19.85 -1.87
N LYS A 40 20.19 -21.07 -2.16
CA LYS A 40 20.17 -22.14 -1.16
C LYS A 40 21.58 -22.66 -0.90
N ASP A 41 22.01 -22.67 0.36
CA ASP A 41 23.26 -23.19 0.83
C ASP A 41 23.02 -24.11 2.04
N GLY A 42 22.96 -25.43 1.77
CA GLY A 42 22.59 -26.45 2.74
C GLY A 42 21.16 -26.24 3.24
N ASP A 43 21.00 -26.03 4.55
CA ASP A 43 19.76 -25.78 5.25
C ASP A 43 19.41 -24.30 5.41
N HIS A 44 20.15 -23.41 4.71
CA HIS A 44 19.96 -21.95 4.73
C HIS A 44 19.72 -21.38 3.34
N TYR A 45 19.07 -20.20 3.30
CA TYR A 45 19.17 -19.25 2.18
C TYR A 45 20.22 -18.19 2.50
N VAL A 46 21.02 -17.83 1.52
CA VAL A 46 21.91 -16.67 1.53
C VAL A 46 21.30 -15.61 0.63
N ILE A 47 20.94 -14.47 1.21
CA ILE A 47 20.23 -13.40 0.53
C ILE A 47 21.18 -12.25 0.27
N ASP A 48 21.24 -11.82 -1.01
CA ASP A 48 21.98 -10.65 -1.45
C ASP A 48 21.11 -9.77 -2.34
N GLY A 49 21.08 -8.47 -2.04
CA GLY A 49 20.34 -7.52 -2.85
C GLY A 49 20.10 -6.17 -2.18
N HIS A 50 19.50 -5.28 -2.96
CA HIS A 50 19.21 -3.90 -2.56
C HIS A 50 17.71 -3.64 -2.70
N LYS A 51 17.07 -3.25 -1.63
CA LYS A 51 15.65 -2.94 -1.57
C LYS A 51 15.44 -1.51 -1.13
N TRP A 52 14.36 -0.90 -1.60
CA TRP A 52 13.98 0.45 -1.19
C TRP A 52 12.46 0.60 -1.06
N PHE A 53 12.01 1.75 -0.56
CA PHE A 53 10.60 1.99 -0.22
C PHE A 53 9.99 0.86 0.61
N THR A 54 10.81 0.26 1.50
CA THR A 54 10.34 -0.75 2.44
C THR A 54 9.62 -0.06 3.58
N THR A 55 8.29 0.06 3.44
CA THR A 55 7.43 0.78 4.38
C THR A 55 7.44 0.14 5.75
N ALA A 56 7.51 0.97 6.80
CA ALA A 56 7.52 0.59 8.21
C ALA A 56 8.72 -0.28 8.65
N ALA A 57 9.82 -0.27 7.89
CA ALA A 57 11.01 -1.03 8.27
C ALA A 57 11.74 -0.43 9.47
N ASP A 58 11.55 0.85 9.75
CA ASP A 58 12.09 1.48 10.95
C ASP A 58 11.38 0.93 12.20
N GLY A 59 12.10 0.15 13.00
CA GLY A 59 11.58 -0.57 14.16
C GLY A 59 10.79 -1.84 13.83
N ALA A 60 10.89 -2.39 12.61
CA ALA A 60 10.36 -3.72 12.31
C ALA A 60 11.20 -4.82 12.97
N ALA A 61 10.56 -5.84 13.54
CA ALA A 61 11.23 -7.01 14.09
C ALA A 61 11.72 -7.97 12.99
N PHE A 62 11.04 -7.98 11.84
CA PHE A 62 11.42 -8.77 10.70
C PHE A 62 10.91 -8.16 9.39
N ALA A 63 11.59 -8.52 8.30
CA ALA A 63 11.14 -8.24 6.94
C ALA A 63 10.63 -9.51 6.26
N ILE A 64 9.57 -9.39 5.47
CA ILE A 64 9.22 -10.38 4.45
C ILE A 64 9.91 -9.93 3.17
N VAL A 65 10.95 -10.65 2.77
CA VAL A 65 11.78 -10.31 1.62
C VAL A 65 11.36 -11.12 0.41
N MET A 66 11.06 -10.44 -0.69
CA MET A 66 10.85 -11.11 -1.97
C MET A 66 12.18 -11.17 -2.72
N ALA A 67 12.67 -12.37 -2.99
CA ALA A 67 13.96 -12.61 -3.63
C ALA A 67 13.86 -13.76 -4.65
N VAL A 68 14.70 -13.69 -5.69
CA VAL A 68 14.80 -14.73 -6.73
C VAL A 68 15.49 -15.95 -6.15
N THR A 69 14.78 -17.07 -6.11
CA THR A 69 15.32 -18.39 -5.67
C THR A 69 15.61 -19.31 -6.85
N ASN A 70 14.90 -19.14 -7.98
CA ASN A 70 15.14 -19.91 -9.20
C ASN A 70 15.08 -18.99 -10.43
N PRO A 71 16.23 -18.52 -10.96
CA PRO A 71 16.27 -17.61 -12.10
C PRO A 71 15.79 -18.25 -13.41
N ASP A 72 15.86 -19.59 -13.52
CA ASP A 72 15.50 -20.32 -14.74
C ASP A 72 14.01 -20.65 -14.84
N ALA A 73 13.27 -20.44 -13.75
CA ALA A 73 11.83 -20.65 -13.72
C ALA A 73 11.08 -19.58 -14.57
N PRO A 74 9.82 -19.83 -14.98
CA PRO A 74 8.96 -18.81 -15.57
C PRO A 74 8.88 -17.55 -14.69
N SER A 75 8.76 -16.38 -15.28
CA SER A 75 8.90 -15.07 -14.61
C SER A 75 8.10 -14.92 -13.31
N HIS A 76 6.89 -15.48 -13.26
CA HIS A 76 6.02 -15.43 -12.07
C HIS A 76 6.36 -16.48 -10.99
N ALA A 77 7.27 -17.41 -11.29
CA ALA A 77 7.67 -18.49 -10.38
C ALA A 77 9.16 -18.39 -9.95
N ARG A 78 9.82 -17.28 -10.25
CA ARG A 78 11.26 -17.09 -9.92
C ARG A 78 11.51 -16.74 -8.48
N ALA A 79 10.58 -15.99 -7.87
CA ALA A 79 10.78 -15.40 -6.55
C ALA A 79 10.04 -16.16 -5.45
N SER A 80 10.64 -16.20 -4.29
CA SER A 80 10.06 -16.68 -3.04
C SER A 80 9.95 -15.53 -2.02
N MET A 81 9.10 -15.69 -1.03
CA MET A 81 9.06 -14.83 0.14
C MET A 81 9.79 -15.49 1.31
N ILE A 82 10.69 -14.75 1.94
CA ILE A 82 11.53 -15.26 3.01
C ILE A 82 11.45 -14.29 4.19
N ILE A 83 11.19 -14.81 5.38
CA ILE A 83 11.20 -14.05 6.64
C ILE A 83 12.67 -13.86 7.05
N VAL A 84 13.06 -12.60 7.20
CA VAL A 84 14.39 -12.19 7.66
C VAL A 84 14.22 -11.38 8.96
N PRO A 85 14.67 -11.89 10.11
CA PRO A 85 14.74 -11.11 11.34
C PRO A 85 15.60 -9.85 11.12
N ALA A 86 15.20 -8.72 11.68
CA ALA A 86 15.91 -7.46 11.45
C ALA A 86 17.29 -7.38 12.13
N ASP A 87 17.53 -8.25 13.10
CA ASP A 87 18.82 -8.43 13.79
C ASP A 87 19.76 -9.42 13.10
N THR A 88 19.38 -9.98 11.95
CA THR A 88 20.21 -10.91 11.20
C THR A 88 21.44 -10.18 10.64
N PRO A 89 22.67 -10.72 10.84
CA PRO A 89 23.87 -10.13 10.26
C PRO A 89 23.74 -9.92 8.75
N GLY A 90 24.11 -8.73 8.28
CA GLY A 90 23.99 -8.34 6.87
C GLY A 90 22.66 -7.70 6.48
N PHE A 91 21.65 -7.69 7.38
CA PHE A 91 20.48 -6.84 7.23
C PHE A 91 20.86 -5.40 7.60
N ASP A 92 20.99 -4.54 6.61
CA ASP A 92 21.48 -3.17 6.79
C ASP A 92 20.43 -2.16 6.34
N ARG A 93 19.73 -1.56 7.29
CA ARG A 93 18.81 -0.44 7.07
C ARG A 93 19.63 0.85 6.98
N VAL A 94 19.80 1.35 5.78
CA VAL A 94 20.69 2.50 5.48
C VAL A 94 20.08 3.83 5.93
N ARG A 95 18.83 4.08 5.54
CA ARG A 95 18.14 5.35 5.81
C ARG A 95 16.64 5.23 5.56
N ASN A 96 15.89 6.21 6.03
CA ASN A 96 14.53 6.45 5.58
C ASN A 96 14.56 7.37 4.34
N ILE A 97 13.82 6.99 3.31
CA ILE A 97 13.68 7.75 2.06
C ILE A 97 12.64 8.84 2.28
N LYS A 98 12.98 10.06 1.92
CA LYS A 98 12.05 11.19 2.02
C LYS A 98 10.93 11.06 1.00
N ILE A 99 9.69 11.23 1.47
CA ILE A 99 8.50 11.33 0.62
C ILE A 99 7.96 12.75 0.75
N MET A 100 7.94 13.49 -0.35
CA MET A 100 7.57 14.92 -0.37
C MET A 100 8.29 15.75 0.71
N GLY A 101 9.56 15.42 0.97
CA GLY A 101 10.40 16.09 1.94
C GLY A 101 10.41 15.50 3.35
N ASP A 102 9.42 14.69 3.71
CA ASP A 102 9.32 14.02 5.02
C ASP A 102 10.03 12.66 5.02
N PRO A 103 11.04 12.42 5.88
CA PRO A 103 11.71 11.11 5.99
C PRO A 103 10.84 10.05 6.67
N GLY A 104 9.82 10.46 7.43
CA GLY A 104 8.99 9.56 8.23
C GLY A 104 9.75 8.84 9.34
N GLU A 105 9.01 8.33 10.32
CA GLU A 105 9.51 7.51 11.42
C GLU A 105 8.60 6.31 11.65
N GLY A 106 9.15 5.22 12.18
CA GLY A 106 8.37 4.04 12.55
C GLY A 106 7.45 3.55 11.43
N TYR A 107 6.12 3.61 11.63
CA TYR A 107 5.13 3.19 10.63
C TYR A 107 5.10 4.08 9.38
N GLY A 108 5.44 5.35 9.51
CA GLY A 108 5.48 6.30 8.42
C GLY A 108 6.79 6.26 7.62
N SER A 109 7.75 5.43 8.02
CA SER A 109 9.03 5.31 7.33
C SER A 109 8.93 4.53 6.03
N HIS A 110 9.84 4.84 5.10
CA HIS A 110 10.05 4.08 3.87
C HIS A 110 11.55 3.86 3.71
N SER A 111 12.05 2.71 4.15
CA SER A 111 13.48 2.52 4.29
C SER A 111 14.14 1.96 3.03
N GLU A 112 15.41 2.31 2.88
CA GLU A 112 16.37 1.68 1.99
C GLU A 112 17.15 0.62 2.77
N ILE A 113 17.21 -0.60 2.24
CA ILE A 113 17.79 -1.77 2.91
C ILE A 113 18.72 -2.50 1.97
N TRP A 114 19.94 -2.79 2.45
CA TRP A 114 20.83 -3.76 1.85
C TRP A 114 20.76 -5.09 2.57
N TYR A 115 20.75 -6.16 1.80
CA TYR A 115 20.96 -7.53 2.24
C TYR A 115 22.33 -7.95 1.73
N ARG A 116 23.28 -8.23 2.64
CA ARG A 116 24.66 -8.60 2.32
C ARG A 116 25.00 -9.94 2.98
N ASN A 117 24.98 -11.02 2.19
CA ASN A 117 25.19 -12.38 2.69
C ASN A 117 24.29 -12.73 3.90
N VAL A 118 23.04 -12.29 3.87
CA VAL A 118 22.08 -12.54 4.96
C VAL A 118 21.70 -14.00 4.97
N ARG A 119 22.11 -14.73 6.02
CA ARG A 119 21.81 -16.17 6.18
C ARG A 119 20.60 -16.40 7.05
N VAL A 120 19.62 -17.10 6.53
CA VAL A 120 18.42 -17.51 7.27
C VAL A 120 18.07 -18.96 6.97
N PRO A 121 17.49 -19.71 7.94
CA PRO A 121 17.06 -21.09 7.70
C PRO A 121 16.08 -21.22 6.54
N VAL A 122 16.10 -22.32 5.80
CA VAL A 122 15.13 -22.59 4.72
C VAL A 122 13.69 -22.59 5.23
N ASP A 123 13.47 -22.89 6.49
CA ASP A 123 12.16 -22.85 7.15
C ASP A 123 11.60 -21.45 7.32
N ASN A 124 12.40 -20.40 7.10
CA ASN A 124 11.91 -19.02 7.06
C ASN A 124 11.19 -18.68 5.75
N ARG A 125 11.17 -19.56 4.76
CA ARG A 125 10.40 -19.37 3.54
C ARG A 125 8.90 -19.46 3.81
N LEU A 126 8.16 -18.52 3.25
CA LEU A 126 6.69 -18.52 3.27
C LEU A 126 6.14 -19.30 2.06
N GLY A 127 5.47 -20.38 2.32
CA GLY A 127 4.87 -21.21 1.29
C GLY A 127 5.88 -21.97 0.41
N PRO A 128 5.44 -22.50 -0.75
CA PRO A 128 6.32 -23.21 -1.69
C PRO A 128 7.39 -22.29 -2.30
N GLU A 129 8.50 -22.87 -2.70
CA GLU A 129 9.52 -22.14 -3.46
C GLU A 129 8.96 -21.67 -4.81
N GLY A 130 9.28 -20.45 -5.20
CA GLY A 130 8.75 -19.82 -6.40
C GLY A 130 7.33 -19.24 -6.26
N ALA A 131 6.65 -19.42 -5.13
CA ALA A 131 5.30 -18.91 -4.91
C ALA A 131 5.22 -17.44 -4.46
N GLY A 132 6.34 -16.71 -4.40
CA GLY A 132 6.39 -15.35 -3.88
C GLY A 132 5.44 -14.39 -4.60
N PHE A 133 5.36 -14.46 -5.93
CA PHE A 133 4.44 -13.63 -6.70
C PHE A 133 2.97 -13.96 -6.39
N LEU A 134 2.61 -15.24 -6.31
CA LEU A 134 1.26 -15.69 -5.99
C LEU A 134 0.83 -15.19 -4.61
N ILE A 135 1.66 -15.39 -3.59
CA ILE A 135 1.42 -14.93 -2.23
C ILE A 135 1.26 -13.39 -2.19
N ALA A 136 2.09 -12.65 -2.96
CA ALA A 136 1.94 -11.21 -3.07
C ALA A 136 0.58 -10.81 -3.65
N GLN A 137 0.08 -11.50 -4.67
CA GLN A 137 -1.22 -11.21 -5.28
C GLN A 137 -2.39 -11.52 -4.34
N GLU A 138 -2.32 -12.59 -3.56
CA GLU A 138 -3.33 -12.91 -2.54
C GLU A 138 -3.46 -11.81 -1.49
N ARG A 139 -2.34 -11.20 -1.10
CA ARG A 139 -2.33 -10.04 -0.19
C ARG A 139 -2.81 -8.75 -0.85
N LEU A 140 -2.32 -8.47 -2.05
CA LEU A 140 -2.55 -7.18 -2.74
C LEU A 140 -3.97 -7.06 -3.29
N GLY A 141 -4.63 -8.17 -3.60
CA GLY A 141 -5.98 -8.19 -4.10
C GLY A 141 -6.98 -7.51 -3.14
N PRO A 142 -7.22 -8.06 -1.95
CA PRO A 142 -8.08 -7.45 -0.92
C PRO A 142 -7.59 -6.09 -0.45
N GLY A 143 -6.28 -5.85 -0.47
CA GLY A 143 -5.67 -4.57 -0.13
C GLY A 143 -6.20 -3.39 -0.96
N ARG A 144 -6.62 -3.61 -2.22
CA ARG A 144 -7.22 -2.59 -3.06
C ARG A 144 -8.56 -2.10 -2.52
N ILE A 145 -9.37 -2.99 -1.94
CA ILE A 145 -10.63 -2.63 -1.27
C ILE A 145 -10.37 -1.71 -0.07
N HIS A 146 -9.41 -2.05 0.78
CA HIS A 146 -9.03 -1.22 1.93
C HIS A 146 -8.54 0.17 1.50
N HIS A 147 -7.76 0.27 0.44
CA HIS A 147 -7.35 1.57 -0.11
C HIS A 147 -8.55 2.41 -0.54
N CYS A 148 -9.47 1.83 -1.31
CA CYS A 148 -10.64 2.54 -1.79
C CYS A 148 -11.55 2.99 -0.64
N MET A 149 -11.80 2.14 0.37
CA MET A 149 -12.58 2.52 1.54
C MET A 149 -11.95 3.66 2.34
N ARG A 150 -10.63 3.64 2.50
CA ARG A 150 -9.90 4.73 3.14
C ARG A 150 -10.01 6.04 2.36
N TRP A 151 -9.92 5.99 1.02
CA TRP A 151 -10.10 7.16 0.18
C TRP A 151 -11.53 7.71 0.24
N ILE A 152 -12.54 6.85 0.29
CA ILE A 152 -13.93 7.27 0.51
C ILE A 152 -14.07 7.99 1.87
N GLY A 153 -13.43 7.48 2.92
CA GLY A 153 -13.41 8.15 4.23
C GLY A 153 -12.74 9.53 4.19
N ILE A 154 -11.67 9.69 3.39
CA ILE A 154 -11.05 11.00 3.13
C ILE A 154 -12.04 11.90 2.39
N CYS A 155 -12.70 11.39 1.34
CA CYS A 155 -13.69 12.12 0.57
C CYS A 155 -14.83 12.64 1.46
N GLU A 156 -15.39 11.83 2.35
CA GLU A 156 -16.44 12.24 3.28
C GLU A 156 -15.98 13.40 4.18
N ARG A 157 -14.79 13.29 4.75
CA ARG A 157 -14.23 14.34 5.60
C ARG A 157 -14.01 15.64 4.83
N VAL A 158 -13.44 15.55 3.62
CA VAL A 158 -13.20 16.72 2.76
C VAL A 158 -14.49 17.35 2.31
N PHE A 159 -15.49 16.54 1.95
CA PHE A 159 -16.85 16.98 1.59
C PHE A 159 -17.49 17.80 2.72
N ASP A 160 -17.47 17.26 3.94
CA ASP A 160 -17.99 17.97 5.12
C ASP A 160 -17.26 19.31 5.34
N THR A 161 -15.94 19.31 5.23
CA THR A 161 -15.10 20.51 5.41
C THR A 161 -15.45 21.56 4.35
N MET A 162 -15.57 21.14 3.09
CA MET A 162 -15.96 21.98 1.96
C MET A 162 -17.34 22.60 2.18
N CYS A 163 -18.33 21.80 2.54
CA CYS A 163 -19.71 22.27 2.79
C CYS A 163 -19.77 23.29 3.94
N ARG A 164 -19.08 23.02 5.06
CA ARG A 164 -19.00 23.95 6.19
C ARG A 164 -18.31 25.27 5.80
N HIS A 165 -17.27 25.20 4.97
CA HIS A 165 -16.56 26.41 4.54
C HIS A 165 -17.44 27.28 3.66
N ILE A 166 -18.02 26.75 2.59
CA ILE A 166 -18.79 27.53 1.62
C ILE A 166 -20.06 28.17 2.24
N THR A 167 -20.67 27.53 3.25
CA THR A 167 -21.83 28.09 3.95
C THR A 167 -21.48 29.22 4.91
N ARG A 168 -20.22 29.34 5.34
CA ARG A 168 -19.73 30.38 6.26
C ARG A 168 -18.97 31.49 5.56
N ARG A 169 -18.32 31.18 4.44
CA ARG A 169 -17.49 32.11 3.70
C ARG A 169 -18.35 33.18 3.03
N LYS A 170 -18.39 34.38 3.58
CA LYS A 170 -19.04 35.53 2.97
C LYS A 170 -18.32 35.96 1.70
N ILE A 171 -19.06 36.30 0.67
CA ILE A 171 -18.59 36.89 -0.58
C ILE A 171 -19.07 38.34 -0.75
N ASP A 172 -20.13 38.71 -0.01
CA ASP A 172 -20.63 40.07 0.21
C ASP A 172 -21.38 40.11 1.54
N ASP A 173 -22.09 41.22 1.83
CA ASP A 173 -22.78 41.40 3.11
C ASP A 173 -23.95 40.42 3.33
N GLU A 174 -24.60 39.95 2.25
CA GLU A 174 -25.79 39.12 2.30
C GLU A 174 -25.57 37.66 1.87
N LYS A 175 -24.50 37.40 1.10
CA LYS A 175 -24.30 36.13 0.42
C LYS A 175 -23.05 35.40 0.89
N THR A 176 -23.14 34.09 0.90
CA THR A 176 -22.01 33.19 1.11
C THR A 176 -21.55 32.54 -0.20
N LEU A 177 -20.39 31.91 -0.17
CA LEU A 177 -19.86 31.17 -1.32
C LEU A 177 -20.81 30.05 -1.79
N ALA A 178 -21.65 29.52 -0.90
CA ALA A 178 -22.67 28.52 -1.22
C ALA A 178 -23.74 29.01 -2.22
N THR A 179 -23.88 30.32 -2.42
CA THR A 179 -24.82 30.87 -3.42
C THR A 179 -24.30 30.81 -4.85
N ARG A 180 -23.02 30.44 -5.05
CA ARG A 180 -22.43 30.33 -6.38
C ARG A 180 -22.77 28.99 -7.01
N GLN A 181 -23.28 29.00 -8.25
CA GLN A 181 -23.70 27.79 -8.96
C GLN A 181 -22.55 26.76 -9.09
N ILE A 182 -21.31 27.22 -9.31
CA ILE A 182 -20.18 26.30 -9.42
C ILE A 182 -19.94 25.55 -8.12
N ALA A 183 -20.08 26.20 -6.95
CA ALA A 183 -19.97 25.55 -5.65
C ALA A 183 -21.07 24.53 -5.43
N GLN A 184 -22.31 24.87 -5.81
CA GLN A 184 -23.45 23.96 -5.72
C GLN A 184 -23.29 22.75 -6.64
N ALA A 185 -22.84 22.95 -7.87
CA ALA A 185 -22.56 21.86 -8.82
C ALA A 185 -21.50 20.91 -8.28
N TRP A 186 -20.39 21.43 -7.76
CA TRP A 186 -19.30 20.62 -7.20
C TRP A 186 -19.75 19.83 -5.95
N VAL A 187 -20.61 20.41 -5.11
CA VAL A 187 -21.19 19.69 -3.95
C VAL A 187 -22.09 18.54 -4.42
N ALA A 188 -22.97 18.80 -5.39
CA ALA A 188 -23.88 17.78 -5.90
C ALA A 188 -23.14 16.61 -6.58
N GLU A 189 -22.16 16.93 -7.44
CA GLU A 189 -21.32 15.95 -8.12
C GLU A 189 -20.49 15.14 -7.11
N ALA A 190 -19.86 15.81 -6.13
CA ALA A 190 -19.06 15.15 -5.11
C ALA A 190 -19.89 14.15 -4.30
N ARG A 191 -21.12 14.50 -3.91
CA ARG A 191 -21.99 13.58 -3.18
C ARG A 191 -22.33 12.35 -4.00
N ALA A 192 -22.74 12.55 -5.25
CA ALA A 192 -23.07 11.45 -6.17
C ALA A 192 -21.87 10.52 -6.41
N GLU A 193 -20.67 11.09 -6.64
CA GLU A 193 -19.45 10.33 -6.86
C GLU A 193 -18.98 9.53 -5.63
N ILE A 194 -19.12 10.08 -4.43
CA ILE A 194 -18.82 9.38 -3.17
C ILE A 194 -19.77 8.19 -2.99
N ASP A 195 -21.06 8.37 -3.20
CA ASP A 195 -22.05 7.31 -3.03
C ASP A 195 -21.86 6.21 -4.09
N ALA A 196 -21.62 6.56 -5.34
CA ALA A 196 -21.28 5.61 -6.40
C ALA A 196 -20.02 4.82 -6.07
N SER A 197 -18.96 5.50 -5.62
CA SER A 197 -17.70 4.87 -5.21
C SER A 197 -17.92 3.85 -4.09
N ARG A 198 -18.70 4.21 -3.08
CA ARG A 198 -19.04 3.32 -1.96
C ARG A 198 -19.76 2.07 -2.42
N LEU A 199 -20.79 2.23 -3.25
CA LEU A 199 -21.58 1.12 -3.79
C LEU A 199 -20.72 0.18 -4.65
N MET A 200 -19.83 0.73 -5.48
CA MET A 200 -18.90 -0.08 -6.28
C MET A 200 -17.95 -0.90 -5.39
N VAL A 201 -17.40 -0.32 -4.33
CA VAL A 201 -16.50 -1.02 -3.41
C VAL A 201 -17.24 -2.09 -2.61
N LEU A 202 -18.44 -1.80 -2.13
CA LEU A 202 -19.28 -2.77 -1.43
C LEU A 202 -19.66 -3.95 -2.34
N ASN A 203 -19.99 -3.67 -3.61
CA ASN A 203 -20.28 -4.72 -4.59
C ASN A 203 -19.05 -5.61 -4.86
N ALA A 204 -17.86 -5.03 -4.96
CA ALA A 204 -16.63 -5.80 -5.12
C ALA A 204 -16.36 -6.69 -3.88
N ALA A 205 -16.52 -6.16 -2.68
CA ALA A 205 -16.37 -6.91 -1.43
C ALA A 205 -17.39 -8.06 -1.33
N TRP A 206 -18.66 -7.79 -1.64
CA TRP A 206 -19.71 -8.80 -1.67
C TRP A 206 -19.43 -9.91 -2.69
N THR A 207 -18.92 -9.55 -3.86
CA THR A 207 -18.56 -10.54 -4.89
C THR A 207 -17.42 -11.43 -4.42
N ILE A 208 -16.40 -10.86 -3.74
CA ILE A 208 -15.31 -11.65 -3.16
C ILE A 208 -15.85 -12.64 -2.13
N GLU A 209 -16.71 -12.17 -1.23
CA GLU A 209 -17.28 -13.00 -0.18
C GLU A 209 -18.11 -14.19 -0.73
N ARG A 210 -18.90 -13.93 -1.77
CA ARG A 210 -19.84 -14.92 -2.34
C ARG A 210 -19.24 -15.83 -3.39
N LYS A 211 -18.30 -15.34 -4.20
CA LYS A 211 -17.80 -16.01 -5.41
C LYS A 211 -16.28 -16.14 -5.46
N GLY A 212 -15.57 -15.65 -4.45
CA GLY A 212 -14.11 -15.62 -4.39
C GLY A 212 -13.47 -14.48 -5.17
N PHE A 213 -12.18 -14.26 -4.90
CA PHE A 213 -11.42 -13.14 -5.46
C PHE A 213 -11.32 -13.18 -7.00
N ALA A 214 -11.17 -14.37 -7.59
CA ALA A 214 -11.06 -14.50 -9.05
C ALA A 214 -12.28 -13.94 -9.80
N ALA A 215 -13.49 -14.14 -9.25
CA ALA A 215 -14.72 -13.61 -9.83
C ALA A 215 -14.88 -12.09 -9.68
N ALA A 216 -14.20 -11.48 -8.72
CA ALA A 216 -14.26 -10.04 -8.46
C ALA A 216 -13.10 -9.24 -9.10
N ARG A 217 -12.22 -9.89 -9.86
CA ARG A 217 -10.98 -9.30 -10.39
C ARG A 217 -11.21 -7.99 -11.14
N ASP A 218 -12.22 -7.96 -12.00
CA ASP A 218 -12.54 -6.78 -12.81
C ASP A 218 -13.07 -5.64 -11.94
N GLN A 219 -14.00 -5.94 -11.01
CA GLN A 219 -14.54 -4.96 -10.07
C GLN A 219 -13.45 -4.35 -9.19
N VAL A 220 -12.53 -5.18 -8.67
CA VAL A 220 -11.38 -4.72 -7.87
C VAL A 220 -10.44 -3.84 -8.68
N SER A 221 -10.30 -4.08 -9.98
CA SER A 221 -9.52 -3.22 -10.87
C SER A 221 -10.22 -1.91 -11.15
N LEU A 222 -11.53 -1.94 -11.42
CA LEU A 222 -12.34 -0.75 -11.70
C LEU A 222 -12.38 0.22 -10.54
N ILE A 223 -12.63 -0.25 -9.32
CA ILE A 223 -12.69 0.63 -8.14
C ILE A 223 -11.35 1.33 -7.88
N LYS A 224 -10.24 0.68 -8.21
CA LYS A 224 -8.90 1.20 -7.88
C LYS A 224 -8.58 2.50 -8.62
N PHE A 225 -8.92 2.60 -9.90
CA PHE A 225 -8.71 3.86 -10.63
C PHE A 225 -9.85 4.84 -10.42
N TYR A 226 -11.11 4.39 -10.44
CA TYR A 226 -12.27 5.27 -10.33
C TYR A 226 -12.30 6.06 -9.01
N VAL A 227 -12.16 5.35 -7.88
CA VAL A 227 -12.19 6.00 -6.55
C VAL A 227 -10.99 6.93 -6.34
N ALA A 228 -9.84 6.61 -6.93
CA ALA A 228 -8.67 7.49 -6.88
C ALA A 228 -8.95 8.81 -7.60
N ASP A 229 -9.54 8.76 -8.81
CA ASP A 229 -9.88 9.94 -9.58
C ASP A 229 -10.95 10.79 -8.90
N VAL A 230 -11.97 10.16 -8.31
CA VAL A 230 -12.99 10.84 -7.50
C VAL A 230 -12.34 11.60 -6.34
N MET A 231 -11.45 10.95 -5.60
CA MET A 231 -10.74 11.60 -4.48
C MET A 231 -9.92 12.80 -4.96
N LEU A 232 -9.15 12.67 -6.04
CA LEU A 232 -8.33 13.76 -6.56
C LEU A 232 -9.18 14.96 -6.98
N ARG A 233 -10.28 14.74 -7.74
CA ARG A 233 -11.18 15.82 -8.15
C ARG A 233 -11.82 16.52 -6.96
N LEU A 234 -12.28 15.76 -5.97
CA LEU A 234 -12.95 16.32 -4.81
C LEU A 234 -11.98 17.15 -3.95
N VAL A 235 -10.76 16.65 -3.72
CA VAL A 235 -9.73 17.38 -2.96
C VAL A 235 -9.34 18.66 -3.67
N ASP A 236 -9.10 18.61 -4.99
CA ASP A 236 -8.79 19.80 -5.78
C ASP A 236 -9.90 20.86 -5.69
N ARG A 237 -11.16 20.47 -5.89
CA ARG A 237 -12.31 21.37 -5.77
C ARG A 237 -12.45 21.98 -4.36
N ALA A 238 -12.17 21.18 -3.34
CA ALA A 238 -12.20 21.67 -1.96
C ALA A 238 -11.08 22.72 -1.72
N ILE A 239 -9.87 22.46 -2.21
CA ILE A 239 -8.76 23.44 -2.18
C ILE A 239 -9.18 24.73 -2.88
N GLN A 240 -9.75 24.66 -4.08
CA GLN A 240 -10.21 25.82 -4.83
C GLN A 240 -11.25 26.63 -4.05
N LEU A 241 -12.23 25.98 -3.45
CA LEU A 241 -13.29 26.66 -2.67
C LEU A 241 -12.74 27.29 -1.37
N HIS A 242 -11.67 26.77 -0.80
CA HIS A 242 -11.02 27.37 0.37
C HIS A 242 -10.09 28.53 0.01
N GLY A 243 -9.67 28.66 -1.27
CA GLY A 243 -8.68 29.65 -1.70
C GLY A 243 -7.33 29.43 -0.99
N ALA A 244 -6.70 30.50 -0.54
CA ALA A 244 -5.40 30.42 0.14
C ALA A 244 -5.40 29.57 1.44
N LEU A 245 -6.58 29.34 2.04
CA LEU A 245 -6.72 28.44 3.21
C LEU A 245 -6.70 26.96 2.84
N GLY A 246 -6.73 26.63 1.55
CA GLY A 246 -6.71 25.26 1.06
C GLY A 246 -5.29 24.66 0.93
N ILE A 247 -4.27 25.48 1.04
CA ILE A 247 -2.85 25.10 0.87
C ILE A 247 -2.06 25.30 2.15
#